data_13bbd0536b62aac38cb86ff3935cc5c4
#
_entry.id   13bbd0536b62aac38cb86ff3935cc5c4
#
_cell.length_a   1.000
_cell.length_b   1.000
_cell.length_c   1.000
_cell.angle_alpha   90.00
_cell.angle_beta   90.00
_cell.angle_gamma   90.00
#
_symmetry.space_group_name_H-M   'P 1'
#
loop_
_entity.id
_entity.type
_entity.pdbx_description
1 polymer ?
#
loop_
_entity_poly.entity_id
_entity_poly.type
_entity_poly.pdbx_seq_one_letter_code
_entity_poly.pdbx_strand_id
1 'polypeptide(L)'
;LEEPGKLERVLHLLALYSETPALDELSYPVREWIDRLKGPRETDGAFIVRRTRALEAGPRLRESLYEDLDLWLRLAPGPGTPSRTHAHVPRGPAVFQAGPLRTGRPDLCAEVQRPPLGVETLSRREGQRIIDLARGSMVTRSRDLDAFAYGDPEDVRIFDCGDRLELAAIGMIPERRLLLEAVYGFLTLKNGVPIGYVLNSALFGSAEMAYNVFETFRGAEAAHIYGRVMATVRALFGADSFTIYPYQLGGDGNDEGLQSGAWWFYQKLGFRARNPQTLRLMRSELRRMKTNPGHRSSIPTLRQLAEENVYLHCERERDDVIGLLPFENVGMAITSSLARRFGSDRSRGEGALAREAAERLGVDVGRG
;
A
#
# COMPACT_ATOMS: atom_id res chain seq x y z
N LEU A 1 -12.29 -4.33 25.50
CA LEU A 1 -12.97 -5.16 24.50
C LEU A 1 -14.45 -4.78 24.45
N GLU A 2 -14.94 -4.36 23.30
CA GLU A 2 -16.32 -3.89 23.14
C GLU A 2 -17.29 -5.04 22.85
N GLU A 3 -16.82 -6.09 22.18
CA GLU A 3 -17.63 -7.25 21.77
C GLU A 3 -16.99 -8.58 22.22
N PRO A 4 -17.06 -8.92 23.52
CA PRO A 4 -16.41 -10.13 24.03
C PRO A 4 -16.99 -11.43 23.46
N GLY A 5 -18.25 -11.45 23.04
CA GLY A 5 -18.89 -12.63 22.42
C GLY A 5 -18.23 -13.09 21.12
N LYS A 6 -17.55 -12.21 20.37
CA LYS A 6 -16.78 -12.62 19.19
C LYS A 6 -15.63 -13.57 19.52
N LEU A 7 -15.11 -13.54 20.73
CA LEU A 7 -14.05 -14.44 21.20
C LEU A 7 -14.55 -15.82 21.63
N GLU A 8 -15.85 -16.00 21.84
CA GLU A 8 -16.39 -17.22 22.42
C GLU A 8 -15.98 -18.48 21.64
N ARG A 9 -16.05 -18.41 20.31
CA ARG A 9 -15.71 -19.54 19.42
C ARG A 9 -14.23 -19.92 19.41
N VAL A 10 -13.35 -18.99 19.76
CA VAL A 10 -11.89 -19.18 19.70
C VAL A 10 -11.21 -19.07 21.06
N LEU A 11 -11.98 -18.87 22.13
CA LEU A 11 -11.42 -18.72 23.48
C LEU A 11 -10.56 -19.92 23.88
N HIS A 12 -10.98 -21.14 23.55
CA HIS A 12 -10.24 -22.37 23.79
C HIS A 12 -8.89 -22.45 23.08
N LEU A 13 -8.71 -21.71 21.97
CA LEU A 13 -7.42 -21.59 21.28
C LEU A 13 -6.51 -20.54 21.95
N LEU A 14 -7.10 -19.56 22.62
CA LEU A 14 -6.37 -18.50 23.30
C LEU A 14 -6.03 -18.83 24.74
N ALA A 15 -6.79 -19.72 25.40
CA ALA A 15 -6.53 -20.24 26.73
C ALA A 15 -5.49 -21.37 26.68
N LEU A 16 -4.70 -21.53 27.73
CA LEU A 16 -3.84 -22.70 27.87
C LEU A 16 -4.69 -23.95 28.10
N TYR A 17 -4.25 -25.10 27.57
CA TYR A 17 -5.00 -26.33 27.70
C TYR A 17 -5.29 -26.72 29.17
N SER A 18 -4.40 -26.42 30.08
CA SER A 18 -4.60 -26.62 31.51
C SER A 18 -5.72 -25.79 32.12
N GLU A 19 -6.15 -24.73 31.43
CA GLU A 19 -7.23 -23.85 31.87
C GLU A 19 -8.59 -24.32 31.35
N THR A 20 -8.62 -25.13 30.28
CA THR A 20 -9.84 -25.58 29.61
C THR A 20 -10.67 -26.65 30.33
N PRO A 21 -10.14 -27.58 31.11
CA PRO A 21 -10.97 -28.54 31.84
C PRO A 21 -11.97 -27.88 32.79
N ALA A 22 -11.66 -26.68 33.29
CA ALA A 22 -12.58 -25.92 34.15
C ALA A 22 -13.80 -25.38 33.40
N LEU A 23 -13.82 -25.37 32.06
CA LEU A 23 -14.98 -24.89 31.26
C LEU A 23 -16.22 -25.79 31.45
N ASP A 24 -16.05 -27.08 31.65
CA ASP A 24 -17.16 -28.02 31.88
C ASP A 24 -17.80 -27.86 33.26
N GLU A 25 -17.01 -27.47 34.25
CA GLU A 25 -17.45 -27.33 35.65
C GLU A 25 -17.77 -25.88 36.03
N LEU A 26 -17.05 -24.93 35.44
CA LEU A 26 -17.11 -23.52 35.74
C LEU A 26 -17.35 -22.69 34.44
N SER A 27 -18.62 -22.61 34.03
CA SER A 27 -19.00 -21.82 32.88
C SER A 27 -18.99 -20.31 33.22
N TYR A 28 -17.90 -19.65 32.86
CA TYR A 28 -17.80 -18.20 33.00
C TYR A 28 -18.14 -17.52 31.66
N PRO A 29 -18.76 -16.32 31.69
CA PRO A 29 -18.82 -15.47 30.52
C PRO A 29 -17.42 -15.16 29.97
N VAL A 30 -17.30 -14.98 28.65
CA VAL A 30 -16.01 -14.71 27.98
C VAL A 30 -15.23 -13.59 28.65
N ARG A 31 -15.92 -12.52 29.07
CA ARG A 31 -15.30 -11.39 29.77
C ARG A 31 -14.61 -11.83 31.06
N GLU A 32 -15.25 -12.65 31.85
CA GLU A 32 -14.70 -13.14 33.11
C GLU A 32 -13.52 -14.08 32.85
N TRP A 33 -13.59 -14.93 31.83
CA TRP A 33 -12.45 -15.75 31.42
C TRP A 33 -11.24 -14.90 31.08
N ILE A 34 -11.40 -13.86 30.27
CA ILE A 34 -10.30 -12.94 29.92
C ILE A 34 -9.71 -12.30 31.18
N ASP A 35 -10.56 -11.81 32.08
CA ASP A 35 -10.11 -11.16 33.31
C ASP A 35 -9.33 -12.11 34.25
N ARG A 36 -9.64 -13.41 34.23
CA ARG A 36 -8.92 -14.44 34.97
C ARG A 36 -7.61 -14.86 34.30
N LEU A 37 -7.55 -14.88 32.98
CA LEU A 37 -6.41 -15.39 32.20
C LEU A 37 -5.35 -14.33 31.90
N LYS A 38 -5.73 -13.07 31.84
CA LYS A 38 -4.79 -11.96 31.57
C LYS A 38 -4.01 -11.58 32.82
N GLY A 39 -2.81 -11.06 32.64
CA GLY A 39 -2.02 -10.53 33.74
C GLY A 39 -2.66 -9.28 34.39
N PRO A 40 -2.37 -8.97 35.65
CA PRO A 40 -3.03 -7.91 36.41
C PRO A 40 -2.82 -6.49 35.83
N ARG A 41 -1.80 -6.31 34.98
CA ARG A 41 -1.50 -5.05 34.27
C ARG A 41 -1.64 -5.19 32.76
N GLU A 42 -2.14 -6.31 32.29
CA GLU A 42 -2.30 -6.58 30.86
C GLU A 42 -3.65 -6.06 30.38
N THR A 43 -3.66 -5.35 29.26
CA THR A 43 -4.91 -4.95 28.59
C THR A 43 -5.51 -6.12 27.82
N ASP A 44 -6.81 -6.09 27.53
CA ASP A 44 -7.48 -7.12 26.73
C ASP A 44 -6.82 -7.27 25.37
N GLY A 45 -6.50 -6.15 24.70
CA GLY A 45 -5.81 -6.15 23.41
C GLY A 45 -4.43 -6.81 23.48
N ALA A 46 -3.64 -6.49 24.51
CA ALA A 46 -2.32 -7.11 24.72
C ALA A 46 -2.44 -8.63 24.96
N PHE A 47 -3.42 -9.05 25.77
CA PHE A 47 -3.72 -10.46 25.99
C PHE A 47 -4.03 -11.19 24.68
N ILE A 48 -4.97 -10.68 23.89
CA ILE A 48 -5.40 -11.30 22.63
C ILE A 48 -4.21 -11.40 21.65
N VAL A 49 -3.49 -10.30 21.44
CA VAL A 49 -2.33 -10.27 20.54
C VAL A 49 -1.27 -11.27 20.99
N ARG A 50 -0.95 -11.31 22.28
CA ARG A 50 0.04 -12.23 22.84
C ARG A 50 -0.37 -13.70 22.66
N ARG A 51 -1.64 -14.03 22.93
CA ARG A 51 -2.15 -15.40 22.79
C ARG A 51 -2.23 -15.82 21.32
N THR A 52 -2.73 -14.97 20.45
CA THR A 52 -2.76 -15.25 19.00
C THR A 52 -1.34 -15.48 18.45
N ARG A 53 -0.37 -14.68 18.91
CA ARG A 53 1.03 -14.86 18.52
C ARG A 53 1.64 -16.17 19.01
N ALA A 54 1.20 -16.65 20.15
CA ALA A 54 1.68 -17.89 20.77
C ALA A 54 1.05 -19.17 20.17
N LEU A 55 0.04 -19.06 19.30
CA LEU A 55 -0.54 -20.24 18.66
C LEU A 55 0.51 -20.96 17.81
N GLU A 56 0.59 -22.27 17.97
CA GLU A 56 1.43 -23.16 17.15
C GLU A 56 0.81 -23.36 15.77
N ALA A 57 0.77 -22.28 15.00
CA ALA A 57 0.19 -22.24 13.67
C ALA A 57 1.06 -21.38 12.76
N GLY A 58 1.00 -21.64 11.45
CA GLY A 58 1.67 -20.80 10.46
C GLY A 58 1.17 -19.35 10.49
N PRO A 59 1.99 -18.36 10.07
CA PRO A 59 1.62 -16.95 10.13
C PRO A 59 0.28 -16.63 9.46
N ARG A 60 0.01 -17.23 8.31
CA ARG A 60 -1.26 -17.03 7.56
C ARG A 60 -2.48 -17.52 8.33
N LEU A 61 -2.39 -18.68 9.00
CA LEU A 61 -3.51 -19.20 9.77
C LEU A 61 -3.78 -18.33 11.00
N ARG A 62 -2.73 -17.87 11.68
CA ARG A 62 -2.87 -16.93 12.83
C ARG A 62 -3.51 -15.63 12.42
N GLU A 63 -3.13 -15.11 11.26
CA GLU A 63 -3.70 -13.89 10.68
C GLU A 63 -5.18 -14.07 10.34
N SER A 64 -5.54 -15.13 9.59
CA SER A 64 -6.94 -15.46 9.28
C SER A 64 -7.79 -15.60 10.54
N LEU A 65 -7.31 -16.31 11.55
CA LEU A 65 -8.02 -16.43 12.83
C LEU A 65 -8.23 -15.08 13.52
N TYR A 66 -7.24 -14.18 13.45
CA TYR A 66 -7.36 -12.84 14.02
C TYR A 66 -8.33 -11.96 13.20
N GLU A 67 -8.29 -12.04 11.89
CA GLU A 67 -9.21 -11.32 10.99
C GLU A 67 -10.66 -11.79 11.17
N ASP A 68 -10.89 -13.11 11.27
CA ASP A 68 -12.21 -13.69 11.49
C ASP A 68 -12.86 -13.24 12.81
N LEU A 69 -12.06 -12.78 13.78
CA LEU A 69 -12.59 -12.23 15.03
C LEU A 69 -13.17 -10.82 14.87
N ASP A 70 -12.78 -10.10 13.81
CA ASP A 70 -13.22 -8.72 13.54
C ASP A 70 -13.17 -7.83 14.79
N LEU A 71 -12.03 -7.86 15.51
CA LEU A 71 -11.85 -7.16 16.77
C LEU A 71 -11.22 -5.79 16.56
N TRP A 72 -11.92 -4.77 16.97
CA TRP A 72 -11.42 -3.39 16.98
C TRP A 72 -10.53 -3.15 18.21
N LEU A 73 -9.29 -2.73 17.99
CA LEU A 73 -8.36 -2.35 19.04
C LEU A 73 -8.27 -0.83 19.14
N ARG A 74 -8.45 -0.32 20.36
CA ARG A 74 -8.17 1.09 20.67
C ARG A 74 -6.69 1.20 21.08
N LEU A 75 -5.93 1.99 20.32
CA LEU A 75 -4.55 2.35 20.67
C LEU A 75 -4.57 3.62 21.53
N ALA A 76 -4.22 3.49 22.79
CA ALA A 76 -4.06 4.64 23.68
C ALA A 76 -2.64 5.23 23.54
N PRO A 77 -2.49 6.57 23.38
CA PRO A 77 -1.18 7.20 23.34
C PRO A 77 -0.48 7.08 24.71
N GLY A 78 0.83 6.91 24.67
CA GLY A 78 1.68 6.81 25.86
C GLY A 78 3.16 7.07 25.54
N PRO A 79 4.05 7.07 26.54
CA PRO A 79 5.48 7.19 26.29
C PRO A 79 5.97 6.09 25.34
N GLY A 80 6.69 6.48 24.28
CA GLY A 80 7.24 5.55 23.30
C GLY A 80 6.24 5.03 22.25
N THR A 81 4.98 5.46 22.27
CA THR A 81 4.04 5.11 21.21
C THR A 81 4.28 5.96 19.94
N PRO A 82 3.95 5.45 18.73
CA PRO A 82 4.02 6.22 17.50
C PRO A 82 3.26 7.55 17.61
N SER A 83 3.78 8.59 16.96
CA SER A 83 3.20 9.93 16.97
C SER A 83 3.21 10.51 15.56
N ARG A 84 2.17 11.30 15.23
CA ARG A 84 2.07 11.99 13.94
C ARG A 84 3.17 13.04 13.75
N THR A 85 3.68 13.62 14.85
CA THR A 85 4.57 14.77 14.80
C THR A 85 6.02 14.45 15.18
N HIS A 86 6.26 13.42 15.98
CA HIS A 86 7.58 13.09 16.50
C HIS A 86 8.24 11.88 15.82
N ALA A 87 7.46 11.01 15.17
CA ALA A 87 8.02 9.88 14.45
C ALA A 87 8.76 10.34 13.20
N HIS A 88 10.08 10.19 13.19
CA HIS A 88 10.96 10.52 12.07
C HIS A 88 12.25 9.71 12.14
N VAL A 89 12.92 9.57 11.01
CA VAL A 89 14.25 8.98 10.90
C VAL A 89 15.18 10.03 10.30
N PRO A 90 16.01 10.71 11.11
CA PRO A 90 16.94 11.71 10.60
C PRO A 90 18.01 11.04 9.74
N ARG A 91 18.18 11.51 8.52
CA ARG A 91 19.16 11.01 7.53
C ARG A 91 20.19 12.07 7.12
N GLY A 92 20.32 13.11 7.91
CA GLY A 92 21.24 14.22 7.72
C GLY A 92 20.63 15.56 8.15
N PRO A 93 21.31 16.68 7.94
CA PRO A 93 20.81 18.00 8.31
C PRO A 93 19.51 18.34 7.56
N ALA A 94 18.59 19.01 8.24
CA ALA A 94 17.35 19.48 7.64
C ALA A 94 17.63 20.57 6.59
N VAL A 95 16.91 20.49 5.47
CA VAL A 95 16.92 21.52 4.43
C VAL A 95 15.65 22.36 4.56
N PHE A 96 15.83 23.66 4.75
CA PHE A 96 14.72 24.62 4.77
C PHE A 96 14.53 25.19 3.37
N GLN A 97 13.28 25.31 2.96
CA GLN A 97 12.95 25.89 1.67
C GLN A 97 13.30 27.38 1.65
N ALA A 98 14.20 27.78 0.75
CA ALA A 98 14.62 29.16 0.59
C ALA A 98 13.87 29.89 -0.54
N GLY A 99 13.21 29.17 -1.43
CA GLY A 99 12.47 29.70 -2.57
C GLY A 99 10.95 29.57 -2.43
N PRO A 100 10.17 30.11 -3.39
CA PRO A 100 8.72 29.95 -3.41
C PRO A 100 8.33 28.50 -3.63
N LEU A 101 7.13 28.10 -3.13
CA LEU A 101 6.54 26.80 -3.37
C LEU A 101 6.32 26.58 -4.87
N ARG A 102 6.57 25.36 -5.34
CA ARG A 102 6.30 24.94 -6.73
C ARG A 102 4.81 24.65 -6.91
N THR A 103 4.03 25.70 -7.21
CA THR A 103 2.56 25.62 -7.31
C THR A 103 2.04 25.23 -8.70
N GLY A 104 2.92 25.20 -9.71
CA GLY A 104 2.57 24.85 -11.08
C GLY A 104 2.23 23.37 -11.26
N ARG A 105 1.70 23.05 -12.44
CA ARG A 105 1.52 21.63 -12.86
C ARG A 105 2.78 21.21 -13.59
N PRO A 106 3.50 20.19 -13.10
CA PRO A 106 4.62 19.63 -13.83
C PRO A 106 4.14 18.91 -15.08
N ASP A 107 4.96 18.88 -16.10
CA ASP A 107 4.87 17.86 -17.14
C ASP A 107 5.34 16.55 -16.54
N LEU A 108 4.40 15.65 -16.22
CA LEU A 108 4.73 14.38 -15.56
C LEU A 108 5.63 13.50 -16.41
N CYS A 109 5.46 13.50 -17.73
CA CYS A 109 6.31 12.68 -18.59
C CYS A 109 7.74 13.21 -18.64
N ALA A 110 7.93 14.52 -18.60
CA ALA A 110 9.25 15.10 -18.43
C ALA A 110 9.85 14.81 -17.04
N GLU A 111 9.04 14.88 -15.98
CA GLU A 111 9.51 14.54 -14.62
C GLU A 111 9.88 13.05 -14.49
N VAL A 112 9.12 12.15 -15.10
CA VAL A 112 9.39 10.70 -15.12
C VAL A 112 10.75 10.39 -15.77
N GLN A 113 11.20 11.18 -16.74
CA GLN A 113 12.51 11.01 -17.39
C GLN A 113 13.68 11.53 -16.52
N ARG A 114 13.42 12.17 -15.40
CA ARG A 114 14.45 12.69 -14.48
C ARG A 114 14.67 11.71 -13.34
N PRO A 115 15.72 10.87 -13.39
CA PRO A 115 15.94 9.86 -12.35
C PRO A 115 16.15 10.51 -10.97
N PRO A 116 15.96 9.75 -9.88
CA PRO A 116 16.44 10.12 -8.56
C PRO A 116 17.92 10.46 -8.58
N LEU A 117 18.37 11.34 -7.69
CA LEU A 117 19.78 11.76 -7.59
C LEU A 117 20.70 10.64 -7.07
N GLY A 118 20.13 9.73 -6.29
CA GLY A 118 20.84 8.57 -5.76
C GLY A 118 19.87 7.51 -5.25
N VAL A 119 20.41 6.29 -5.13
CA VAL A 119 19.70 5.15 -4.56
C VAL A 119 20.61 4.49 -3.53
N GLU A 120 20.09 4.25 -2.34
CA GLU A 120 20.80 3.56 -1.26
C GLU A 120 20.00 2.33 -0.86
N THR A 121 20.63 1.16 -0.91
CA THR A 121 20.06 -0.07 -0.32
C THR A 121 20.41 -0.10 1.16
N LEU A 122 19.40 -0.21 2.01
CA LEU A 122 19.59 -0.20 3.46
C LEU A 122 20.03 -1.56 3.98
N SER A 123 20.76 -1.55 5.09
CA SER A 123 20.97 -2.76 5.89
C SER A 123 19.62 -3.24 6.48
N ARG A 124 19.51 -4.53 6.77
CA ARG A 124 18.32 -5.13 7.40
C ARG A 124 17.85 -4.34 8.64
N ARG A 125 18.77 -3.88 9.47
CA ARG A 125 18.44 -3.11 10.68
C ARG A 125 17.85 -1.74 10.35
N GLU A 126 18.39 -1.06 9.36
CA GLU A 126 17.88 0.24 8.90
C GLU A 126 16.56 0.06 8.16
N GLY A 127 16.44 -0.96 7.31
CA GLY A 127 15.21 -1.33 6.64
C GLY A 127 14.08 -1.58 7.64
N GLN A 128 14.35 -2.34 8.71
CA GLN A 128 13.34 -2.56 9.77
C GLN A 128 12.90 -1.24 10.44
N ARG A 129 13.82 -0.30 10.68
CA ARG A 129 13.46 1.02 11.24
C ARG A 129 12.54 1.83 10.31
N ILE A 130 12.77 1.76 9.01
CA ILE A 130 11.91 2.41 8.01
C ILE A 130 10.54 1.75 7.97
N ILE A 131 10.48 0.43 8.00
CA ILE A 131 9.20 -0.33 8.05
C ILE A 131 8.42 0.03 9.32
N ASP A 132 9.07 0.07 10.47
CA ASP A 132 8.43 0.44 11.74
C ASP A 132 7.92 1.88 11.71
N LEU A 133 8.68 2.81 11.10
CA LEU A 133 8.25 4.19 10.87
C LEU A 133 7.02 4.23 9.95
N ALA A 134 7.02 3.46 8.87
CA ALA A 134 5.89 3.38 7.94
C ALA A 134 4.64 2.86 8.66
N ARG A 135 4.74 1.71 9.34
CA ARG A 135 3.64 1.12 10.12
C ARG A 135 3.09 2.08 11.16
N GLY A 136 3.96 2.70 11.96
CA GLY A 136 3.56 3.72 12.94
C GLY A 136 2.87 4.91 12.31
N SER A 137 3.32 5.35 11.13
CA SER A 137 2.72 6.47 10.39
C SER A 137 1.32 6.15 9.86
N MET A 138 1.08 4.91 9.41
CA MET A 138 -0.23 4.44 8.96
C MET A 138 -1.20 4.31 10.13
N VAL A 139 -0.80 3.58 11.18
CA VAL A 139 -1.63 3.33 12.37
C VAL A 139 -2.09 4.64 13.02
N THR A 140 -1.20 5.60 13.22
CA THR A 140 -1.54 6.89 13.87
C THR A 140 -2.46 7.77 13.02
N ARG A 141 -2.66 7.44 11.75
CA ARG A 141 -3.52 8.17 10.81
C ARG A 141 -4.71 7.35 10.33
N SER A 142 -4.93 6.17 10.90
CA SER A 142 -5.99 5.22 10.48
C SER A 142 -5.93 4.96 8.97
N ARG A 143 -4.72 4.68 8.46
CA ARG A 143 -4.48 4.31 7.06
C ARG A 143 -4.16 2.82 6.98
N ASP A 144 -4.41 2.24 5.80
CA ASP A 144 -4.12 0.84 5.54
C ASP A 144 -2.63 0.53 5.70
N LEU A 145 -2.34 -0.60 6.31
CA LEU A 145 -0.97 -1.09 6.45
C LEU A 145 -0.47 -1.73 5.16
N ASP A 146 -1.33 -2.51 4.50
CA ASP A 146 -1.10 -3.15 3.21
C ASP A 146 0.36 -3.65 3.03
N ALA A 147 1.08 -3.21 1.99
CA ALA A 147 2.47 -3.61 1.75
C ALA A 147 3.39 -3.38 2.96
N PHE A 148 3.13 -2.37 3.79
CA PHE A 148 3.96 -2.09 4.97
C PHE A 148 3.80 -3.13 6.09
N ALA A 149 2.65 -3.81 6.16
CA ALA A 149 2.44 -4.90 7.13
C ALA A 149 3.39 -6.07 6.88
N TYR A 150 3.70 -6.33 5.61
CA TYR A 150 4.54 -7.44 5.16
C TYR A 150 5.85 -6.96 4.52
N GLY A 151 6.31 -5.77 4.89
CA GLY A 151 7.57 -5.21 4.40
C GLY A 151 8.76 -6.12 4.72
N ASP A 152 9.62 -6.32 3.72
CA ASP A 152 10.86 -7.08 3.85
C ASP A 152 12.00 -6.14 4.24
N PRO A 153 12.59 -6.29 5.43
CA PRO A 153 13.70 -5.43 5.85
C PRO A 153 14.98 -5.60 5.02
N GLU A 154 15.07 -6.65 4.22
CA GLU A 154 16.19 -6.88 3.29
C GLU A 154 15.94 -6.26 1.91
N ASP A 155 14.71 -5.82 1.62
CA ASP A 155 14.33 -5.16 0.37
C ASP A 155 13.79 -3.74 0.63
N VAL A 156 14.62 -2.92 1.27
CA VAL A 156 14.34 -1.49 1.50
C VAL A 156 15.40 -0.64 0.83
N ARG A 157 14.95 0.29 -0.02
CA ARG A 157 15.81 1.24 -0.75
C ARG A 157 15.33 2.66 -0.54
N ILE A 158 16.27 3.58 -0.37
CA ILE A 158 15.97 5.01 -0.30
C ILE A 158 16.38 5.66 -1.61
N PHE A 159 15.46 6.36 -2.22
CA PHE A 159 15.66 7.15 -3.42
C PHE A 159 15.73 8.63 -3.04
N ASP A 160 16.86 9.28 -3.31
CA ASP A 160 17.03 10.72 -3.10
C ASP A 160 16.42 11.50 -4.27
N CYS A 161 15.43 12.31 -3.99
CA CYS A 161 14.74 13.15 -4.97
C CYS A 161 15.18 14.64 -4.91
N GLY A 162 16.20 14.94 -4.11
CA GLY A 162 16.69 16.31 -3.88
C GLY A 162 15.94 17.04 -2.76
N ASP A 163 16.58 18.07 -2.23
CA ASP A 163 16.00 18.91 -1.16
C ASP A 163 15.50 18.11 0.06
N ARG A 164 16.14 16.98 0.38
CA ARG A 164 15.73 16.06 1.45
C ARG A 164 14.32 15.49 1.25
N LEU A 165 13.82 15.46 0.02
CA LEU A 165 12.69 14.63 -0.37
C LEU A 165 13.24 13.26 -0.70
N GLU A 166 12.83 12.26 0.05
CA GLU A 166 13.27 10.88 -0.09
C GLU A 166 12.05 9.96 -0.22
N LEU A 167 12.20 8.90 -1.00
CA LEU A 167 11.20 7.86 -1.14
C LEU A 167 11.81 6.55 -0.65
N ALA A 168 11.26 6.01 0.43
CA ALA A 168 11.63 4.69 0.92
C ALA A 168 10.77 3.64 0.23
N ALA A 169 11.34 2.93 -0.74
CA ALA A 169 10.71 1.78 -1.38
C ALA A 169 10.88 0.55 -0.49
N ILE A 170 9.77 -0.09 -0.14
CA ILE A 170 9.69 -1.24 0.75
C ILE A 170 9.05 -2.38 -0.02
N GLY A 171 9.82 -3.41 -0.35
CA GLY A 171 9.33 -4.64 -0.96
C GLY A 171 8.63 -5.54 0.04
N MET A 172 7.92 -6.55 -0.45
CA MET A 172 7.21 -7.53 0.38
C MET A 172 8.09 -8.75 0.67
N ILE A 173 7.89 -9.35 1.84
CA ILE A 173 8.49 -10.65 2.17
C ILE A 173 8.13 -11.70 1.10
N PRO A 174 9.01 -12.68 0.83
CA PRO A 174 8.81 -13.66 -0.25
C PRO A 174 7.46 -14.37 -0.21
N GLU A 175 6.95 -14.69 1.00
CA GLU A 175 5.68 -15.40 1.18
C GLU A 175 4.44 -14.60 0.78
N ARG A 176 4.60 -13.28 0.61
CA ARG A 176 3.50 -12.36 0.23
C ARG A 176 3.68 -11.74 -1.14
N ARG A 177 4.72 -12.12 -1.87
CA ARG A 177 4.91 -11.67 -3.25
C ARG A 177 3.87 -12.28 -4.18
N LEU A 178 3.34 -11.47 -5.07
CA LEU A 178 2.44 -11.94 -6.12
C LEU A 178 3.23 -12.67 -7.22
N LEU A 179 2.56 -13.50 -8.00
CA LEU A 179 3.20 -14.26 -9.08
C LEU A 179 3.61 -13.41 -10.28
N LEU A 180 2.87 -12.35 -10.55
CA LEU A 180 3.01 -11.56 -11.76
C LEU A 180 3.54 -10.15 -11.46
N GLU A 181 2.98 -9.51 -10.46
CA GLU A 181 3.21 -8.12 -10.17
C GLU A 181 4.22 -7.93 -9.05
N ALA A 182 5.11 -6.95 -9.20
CA ALA A 182 5.94 -6.47 -8.11
C ALA A 182 5.15 -5.44 -7.30
N VAL A 183 4.84 -5.77 -6.04
CA VAL A 183 4.13 -4.86 -5.12
C VAL A 183 5.11 -4.22 -4.15
N TYR A 184 5.12 -2.90 -4.12
CA TYR A 184 5.93 -2.10 -3.22
C TYR A 184 5.14 -1.00 -2.53
N GLY A 185 5.41 -0.79 -1.24
CA GLY A 185 5.01 0.41 -0.54
C GLY A 185 6.11 1.46 -0.58
N PHE A 186 5.76 2.71 -0.89
CA PHE A 186 6.71 3.83 -0.79
C PHE A 186 6.30 4.75 0.35
N LEU A 187 7.18 4.94 1.32
CA LEU A 187 7.01 6.00 2.32
C LEU A 187 7.67 7.27 1.81
N THR A 188 6.89 8.33 1.66
CA THR A 188 7.41 9.64 1.25
C THR A 188 7.92 10.39 2.47
N LEU A 189 9.19 10.77 2.45
CA LEU A 189 9.87 11.44 3.54
C LEU A 189 10.33 12.86 3.12
N LYS A 190 10.12 13.84 3.99
CA LYS A 190 10.73 15.17 3.87
C LYS A 190 11.51 15.47 5.15
N ASN A 191 12.80 15.70 5.03
CA ASN A 191 13.68 15.82 6.20
C ASN A 191 13.56 14.65 7.20
N GLY A 192 13.36 13.43 6.68
CA GLY A 192 13.14 12.24 7.49
C GLY A 192 11.75 12.12 8.12
N VAL A 193 10.86 13.07 7.90
CA VAL A 193 9.48 13.06 8.41
C VAL A 193 8.55 12.45 7.37
N PRO A 194 7.71 11.46 7.73
CA PRO A 194 6.71 10.90 6.84
C PRO A 194 5.65 11.94 6.47
N ILE A 195 5.51 12.22 5.17
CA ILE A 195 4.54 13.19 4.64
C ILE A 195 3.44 12.55 3.80
N GLY A 196 3.62 11.30 3.41
CA GLY A 196 2.67 10.55 2.60
C GLY A 196 3.19 9.14 2.29
N TYR A 197 2.43 8.41 1.51
CA TYR A 197 2.80 7.08 1.05
C TYR A 197 2.22 6.79 -0.34
N VAL A 198 2.77 5.77 -0.99
CA VAL A 198 2.27 5.26 -2.25
C VAL A 198 2.22 3.74 -2.15
N LEU A 199 1.15 3.14 -2.63
CA LEU A 199 1.09 1.73 -2.94
C LEU A 199 1.24 1.58 -4.45
N ASN A 200 2.07 0.65 -4.86
CA ASN A 200 2.43 0.47 -6.26
C ASN A 200 2.45 -1.01 -6.62
N SER A 201 1.80 -1.34 -7.73
CA SER A 201 1.97 -2.60 -8.43
C SER A 201 2.63 -2.32 -9.78
N ALA A 202 3.65 -3.08 -10.14
CA ALA A 202 4.37 -2.90 -11.41
C ALA A 202 4.49 -4.21 -12.19
N LEU A 203 4.24 -4.14 -13.51
CA LEU A 203 4.38 -5.26 -14.42
C LEU A 203 4.56 -4.76 -15.86
N PHE A 204 5.48 -5.38 -16.61
CA PHE A 204 5.73 -5.11 -18.05
C PHE A 204 5.91 -3.61 -18.38
N GLY A 205 6.66 -2.88 -17.55
CA GLY A 205 6.88 -1.45 -17.76
C GLY A 205 5.63 -0.59 -17.55
N SER A 206 4.60 -1.13 -16.93
CA SER A 206 3.45 -0.37 -16.44
C SER A 206 3.38 -0.42 -14.92
N ALA A 207 2.74 0.59 -14.31
CA ALA A 207 2.55 0.66 -12.88
C ALA A 207 1.16 1.19 -12.52
N GLU A 208 0.48 0.51 -11.62
CA GLU A 208 -0.67 1.06 -10.89
C GLU A 208 -0.15 1.81 -9.68
N MET A 209 -0.75 2.95 -9.38
CA MET A 209 -0.30 3.82 -8.30
C MET A 209 -1.45 4.35 -7.46
N ALA A 210 -1.36 4.12 -6.16
CA ALA A 210 -2.24 4.71 -5.16
C ALA A 210 -1.45 5.73 -4.33
N TYR A 211 -1.54 7.02 -4.70
CA TYR A 211 -0.80 8.11 -4.07
C TYR A 211 -1.59 8.80 -2.97
N ASN A 212 -1.01 8.89 -1.80
CA ASN A 212 -1.63 9.51 -0.63
C ASN A 212 -0.68 10.48 0.06
N VAL A 213 -1.13 11.72 0.25
CA VAL A 213 -0.45 12.71 1.07
C VAL A 213 -1.21 12.84 2.39
N PHE A 214 -0.49 12.74 3.51
CA PHE A 214 -1.13 12.92 4.81
C PHE A 214 -1.72 14.33 4.93
N GLU A 215 -2.88 14.41 5.55
CA GLU A 215 -3.71 15.63 5.61
C GLU A 215 -2.90 16.86 6.01
N THR A 216 -2.07 16.76 7.05
CA THR A 216 -1.21 17.84 7.56
C THR A 216 -0.23 18.38 6.51
N PHE A 217 0.13 17.59 5.51
CA PHE A 217 1.13 17.93 4.49
C PHE A 217 0.53 18.15 3.10
N ARG A 218 -0.80 18.14 2.98
CA ARG A 218 -1.49 18.48 1.72
C ARG A 218 -1.21 19.94 1.37
N GLY A 219 -0.65 20.16 0.20
CA GLY A 219 -0.25 21.51 -0.20
C GLY A 219 0.05 21.63 -1.69
N ALA A 220 0.54 22.81 -2.05
CA ALA A 220 0.74 23.23 -3.43
C ALA A 220 1.76 22.37 -4.21
N GLU A 221 2.67 21.69 -3.54
CA GLU A 221 3.75 20.91 -4.17
C GLU A 221 3.38 19.43 -4.40
N ALA A 222 2.16 19.00 -4.05
CA ALA A 222 1.74 17.59 -4.17
C ALA A 222 1.93 17.04 -5.60
N ALA A 223 1.69 17.83 -6.62
CA ALA A 223 1.86 17.44 -8.02
C ALA A 223 3.34 17.21 -8.39
N HIS A 224 4.25 18.04 -7.87
CA HIS A 224 5.70 17.88 -8.08
C HIS A 224 6.24 16.67 -7.33
N ILE A 225 5.80 16.46 -6.08
CA ILE A 225 6.14 15.26 -5.30
C ILE A 225 5.67 14.02 -6.05
N TYR A 226 4.44 14.05 -6.60
CA TYR A 226 3.90 12.95 -7.39
C TYR A 226 4.76 12.65 -8.62
N GLY A 227 5.23 13.66 -9.35
CA GLY A 227 6.18 13.50 -10.45
C GLY A 227 7.48 12.79 -10.01
N ARG A 228 8.01 13.12 -8.82
CA ARG A 228 9.19 12.44 -8.26
C ARG A 228 8.91 10.98 -7.87
N VAL A 229 7.72 10.71 -7.36
CA VAL A 229 7.26 9.33 -7.10
C VAL A 229 7.27 8.53 -8.40
N MET A 230 6.65 9.05 -9.46
CA MET A 230 6.62 8.37 -10.77
C MET A 230 8.01 8.15 -11.35
N ALA A 231 8.91 9.12 -11.23
CA ALA A 231 10.31 8.98 -11.64
C ALA A 231 11.03 7.87 -10.87
N THR A 232 10.72 7.71 -9.59
CA THR A 232 11.27 6.64 -8.76
C THR A 232 10.72 5.27 -9.17
N VAL A 233 9.42 5.18 -9.45
CA VAL A 233 8.78 3.96 -9.97
C VAL A 233 9.38 3.58 -11.32
N ARG A 234 9.62 4.54 -12.22
CA ARG A 234 10.36 4.30 -13.46
C ARG A 234 11.77 3.77 -13.20
N ALA A 235 12.51 4.42 -12.31
CA ALA A 235 13.89 4.01 -11.99
C ALA A 235 13.94 2.59 -11.41
N LEU A 236 12.94 2.18 -10.64
CA LEU A 236 12.90 0.87 -10.01
C LEU A 236 12.37 -0.23 -10.94
N PHE A 237 11.35 0.06 -11.76
CA PHE A 237 10.60 -0.94 -12.54
C PHE A 237 10.65 -0.71 -14.07
N GLY A 238 11.31 0.34 -14.54
CA GLY A 238 11.27 0.71 -15.96
C GLY A 238 9.89 1.18 -16.46
N ALA A 239 9.00 1.60 -15.56
CA ALA A 239 7.64 1.97 -15.92
C ALA A 239 7.60 3.24 -16.79
N ASP A 240 6.89 3.17 -17.91
CA ASP A 240 6.60 4.28 -18.83
C ASP A 240 5.11 4.59 -18.92
N SER A 241 4.28 3.72 -18.38
CA SER A 241 2.84 3.79 -18.39
C SER A 241 2.28 3.63 -16.98
N PHE A 242 1.34 4.49 -16.61
CA PHE A 242 0.81 4.59 -15.26
C PHE A 242 -0.71 4.53 -15.27
N THR A 243 -1.27 3.79 -14.33
CA THR A 243 -2.71 3.57 -14.17
C THR A 243 -3.16 4.03 -12.79
N ILE A 244 -4.30 4.70 -12.73
CA ILE A 244 -4.98 5.05 -11.48
C ILE A 244 -6.33 4.36 -11.47
N TYR A 245 -6.58 3.57 -10.45
CA TYR A 245 -7.82 2.82 -10.28
C TYR A 245 -8.97 3.67 -9.74
N PRO A 246 -10.23 3.23 -9.93
CA PRO A 246 -11.42 3.95 -9.53
C PRO A 246 -11.41 4.41 -8.08
N TYR A 247 -10.97 3.58 -7.15
CA TYR A 247 -10.88 3.93 -5.73
C TYR A 247 -10.08 5.22 -5.52
N GLN A 248 -8.93 5.36 -6.15
CA GLN A 248 -8.07 6.56 -6.02
C GLN A 248 -8.69 7.82 -6.65
N LEU A 249 -9.68 7.65 -7.53
CA LEU A 249 -10.40 8.72 -8.21
C LEU A 249 -11.65 9.18 -7.44
N GLY A 250 -12.06 8.43 -6.41
CA GLY A 250 -13.30 8.62 -5.67
C GLY A 250 -14.41 7.63 -6.02
N GLY A 251 -14.10 6.58 -6.80
CA GLY A 251 -14.96 5.42 -7.02
C GLY A 251 -14.91 4.43 -5.85
N ASP A 252 -15.63 3.32 -5.98
CA ASP A 252 -15.62 2.18 -5.06
C ASP A 252 -15.80 2.56 -3.57
N GLY A 253 -16.63 3.60 -3.31
CA GLY A 253 -16.94 4.07 -1.95
C GLY A 253 -15.92 5.02 -1.33
N ASN A 254 -14.91 5.49 -2.07
CA ASN A 254 -13.95 6.47 -1.55
C ASN A 254 -14.49 7.90 -1.56
N ASP A 255 -15.27 8.26 -0.55
CA ASP A 255 -15.82 9.61 -0.39
C ASP A 255 -14.73 10.69 -0.19
N GLU A 256 -13.58 10.36 0.40
CA GLU A 256 -12.44 11.30 0.52
C GLU A 256 -11.92 11.72 -0.85
N GLY A 257 -11.81 10.76 -1.77
CA GLY A 257 -11.43 11.01 -3.16
C GLY A 257 -12.43 11.92 -3.89
N LEU A 258 -13.73 11.69 -3.68
CA LEU A 258 -14.79 12.55 -4.23
C LEU A 258 -14.71 13.98 -3.68
N GLN A 259 -14.61 14.13 -2.37
CA GLN A 259 -14.56 15.44 -1.70
C GLN A 259 -13.31 16.25 -2.08
N SER A 260 -12.18 15.58 -2.24
CA SER A 260 -10.92 16.21 -2.66
C SER A 260 -10.88 16.55 -4.15
N GLY A 261 -11.80 16.01 -4.96
CA GLY A 261 -11.80 16.16 -6.41
C GLY A 261 -10.63 15.43 -7.08
N ALA A 262 -10.25 14.28 -6.55
CA ALA A 262 -9.07 13.50 -6.98
C ALA A 262 -9.08 13.23 -8.49
N TRP A 263 -10.23 12.94 -9.10
CA TRP A 263 -10.35 12.72 -10.54
C TRP A 263 -9.80 13.89 -11.35
N TRP A 264 -10.14 15.14 -10.96
CA TRP A 264 -9.65 16.34 -11.64
C TRP A 264 -8.16 16.60 -11.39
N PHE A 265 -7.62 16.18 -10.25
CA PHE A 265 -6.19 16.24 -10.00
C PHE A 265 -5.42 15.42 -11.05
N TYR A 266 -5.77 14.16 -11.22
CA TYR A 266 -5.11 13.27 -12.18
C TYR A 266 -5.35 13.71 -13.63
N GLN A 267 -6.58 14.10 -13.98
CA GLN A 267 -6.90 14.60 -15.31
C GLN A 267 -6.05 15.82 -15.70
N LYS A 268 -5.87 16.74 -14.77
CA LYS A 268 -5.06 17.96 -14.98
C LYS A 268 -3.56 17.66 -15.10
N LEU A 269 -3.10 16.55 -14.55
CA LEU A 269 -1.73 16.08 -14.64
C LEU A 269 -1.45 15.25 -15.92
N GLY A 270 -2.46 15.05 -16.76
CA GLY A 270 -2.27 14.38 -18.04
C GLY A 270 -2.90 13.00 -18.14
N PHE A 271 -3.40 12.42 -17.06
CA PHE A 271 -4.11 11.16 -17.13
C PHE A 271 -5.39 11.26 -17.96
N ARG A 272 -5.71 10.20 -18.69
CA ARG A 272 -6.85 10.14 -19.61
C ARG A 272 -7.68 8.89 -19.36
N ALA A 273 -9.01 9.08 -19.30
CA ALA A 273 -9.95 7.98 -19.41
C ALA A 273 -9.98 7.46 -20.84
N ARG A 274 -10.33 6.18 -21.03
CA ARG A 274 -10.47 5.55 -22.35
C ARG A 274 -11.94 5.37 -22.74
N ASN A 275 -12.83 5.24 -21.80
CA ASN A 275 -14.25 5.03 -22.05
C ASN A 275 -14.88 6.24 -22.75
N PRO A 276 -15.57 6.05 -23.88
CA PRO A 276 -16.21 7.14 -24.62
C PRO A 276 -17.29 7.89 -23.82
N GLN A 277 -17.96 7.23 -22.88
CA GLN A 277 -18.98 7.87 -22.02
C GLN A 277 -18.33 8.82 -21.03
N THR A 278 -17.30 8.35 -20.31
CA THR A 278 -16.49 9.14 -19.38
C THR A 278 -15.85 10.34 -20.09
N LEU A 279 -15.33 10.14 -21.30
CA LEU A 279 -14.77 11.23 -22.11
C LEU A 279 -15.82 12.27 -22.53
N ARG A 280 -17.05 11.86 -22.85
CA ARG A 280 -18.16 12.80 -23.15
C ARG A 280 -18.53 13.61 -21.92
N LEU A 281 -18.67 12.96 -20.77
CA LEU A 281 -18.98 13.60 -19.48
C LEU A 281 -17.88 14.60 -19.11
N MET A 282 -16.63 14.19 -19.14
CA MET A 282 -15.47 15.05 -18.90
C MET A 282 -15.50 16.31 -19.78
N ARG A 283 -15.70 16.14 -21.10
CA ARG A 283 -15.76 17.29 -22.05
C ARG A 283 -16.92 18.23 -21.72
N SER A 284 -18.06 17.70 -21.27
CA SER A 284 -19.21 18.51 -20.83
C SER A 284 -18.86 19.35 -19.61
N GLU A 285 -18.26 18.73 -18.59
CA GLU A 285 -17.84 19.42 -17.37
C GLU A 285 -16.75 20.48 -17.66
N LEU A 286 -15.77 20.17 -18.49
CA LEU A 286 -14.74 21.14 -18.90
C LEU A 286 -15.34 22.37 -19.61
N ARG A 287 -16.38 22.19 -20.45
CA ARG A 287 -17.10 23.31 -21.06
C ARG A 287 -17.81 24.17 -20.01
N ARG A 288 -18.48 23.54 -19.03
CA ARG A 288 -19.12 24.24 -17.90
C ARG A 288 -18.11 25.03 -17.08
N MET A 289 -16.95 24.45 -16.77
CA MET A 289 -15.88 25.14 -16.05
C MET A 289 -15.30 26.32 -16.83
N LYS A 290 -15.25 26.22 -18.17
CA LYS A 290 -14.78 27.31 -19.03
C LYS A 290 -15.77 28.48 -19.06
N THR A 291 -17.07 28.22 -19.11
CA THR A 291 -18.11 29.24 -19.11
C THR A 291 -18.42 29.82 -17.75
N ASN A 292 -18.23 29.02 -16.69
CA ASN A 292 -18.41 29.43 -15.30
C ASN A 292 -17.21 29.00 -14.46
N PRO A 293 -16.24 29.88 -14.18
CA PRO A 293 -15.05 29.58 -13.38
C PRO A 293 -15.36 29.09 -11.96
N GLY A 294 -16.54 29.42 -11.44
CA GLY A 294 -17.04 28.95 -10.14
C GLY A 294 -17.63 27.53 -10.18
N HIS A 295 -17.86 26.95 -11.35
CA HIS A 295 -18.44 25.63 -11.49
C HIS A 295 -17.54 24.55 -10.86
N ARG A 296 -18.17 23.66 -10.10
CA ARG A 296 -17.55 22.44 -9.56
C ARG A 296 -18.43 21.26 -9.92
N SER A 297 -17.84 20.17 -10.36
CA SER A 297 -18.57 18.93 -10.63
C SER A 297 -19.28 18.44 -9.38
N SER A 298 -20.54 18.03 -9.52
CA SER A 298 -21.31 17.46 -8.42
C SER A 298 -20.75 16.09 -7.99
N ILE A 299 -21.04 15.67 -6.76
CA ILE A 299 -20.63 14.34 -6.27
C ILE A 299 -21.13 13.20 -7.18
N PRO A 300 -22.40 13.18 -7.63
CA PRO A 300 -22.85 12.18 -8.61
C PRO A 300 -22.03 12.19 -9.91
N THR A 301 -21.70 13.38 -10.43
CA THR A 301 -20.86 13.52 -11.63
C THR A 301 -19.44 12.98 -11.40
N LEU A 302 -18.84 13.32 -10.25
CA LEU A 302 -17.52 12.81 -9.91
C LEU A 302 -17.51 11.29 -9.76
N ARG A 303 -18.55 10.71 -9.16
CA ARG A 303 -18.72 9.27 -9.04
C ARG A 303 -18.77 8.58 -10.40
N GLN A 304 -19.55 9.11 -11.34
CA GLN A 304 -19.59 8.60 -12.71
C GLN A 304 -18.24 8.72 -13.43
N LEU A 305 -17.51 9.82 -13.24
CA LEU A 305 -16.17 9.98 -13.80
C LEU A 305 -15.17 8.99 -13.23
N ALA A 306 -15.35 8.57 -11.97
CA ALA A 306 -14.47 7.69 -11.24
C ALA A 306 -14.82 6.19 -11.36
N GLU A 307 -15.74 5.81 -12.25
CA GLU A 307 -16.14 4.41 -12.44
C GLU A 307 -15.05 3.57 -13.13
N GLU A 308 -14.10 4.21 -13.80
CA GLU A 308 -13.09 3.52 -14.58
C GLU A 308 -11.69 4.11 -14.39
N ASN A 309 -10.71 3.31 -14.72
CA ASN A 309 -9.31 3.68 -14.68
C ASN A 309 -8.99 4.91 -15.55
N VAL A 310 -7.97 5.66 -15.15
CA VAL A 310 -7.33 6.65 -16.01
C VAL A 310 -5.86 6.29 -16.21
N TYR A 311 -5.33 6.62 -17.38
CA TYR A 311 -4.02 6.20 -17.85
C TYR A 311 -3.16 7.38 -18.25
N LEU A 312 -1.85 7.26 -18.00
CA LEU A 312 -0.82 8.16 -18.52
C LEU A 312 0.27 7.31 -19.18
N HIS A 313 0.52 7.54 -20.46
CA HIS A 313 1.61 6.92 -21.21
C HIS A 313 2.67 8.01 -21.50
N CYS A 314 3.89 7.81 -21.03
CA CYS A 314 4.98 8.76 -21.19
C CYS A 314 5.84 8.51 -22.44
N GLU A 315 5.70 7.34 -23.05
CA GLU A 315 6.32 7.01 -24.33
C GLU A 315 5.22 6.76 -25.39
N ARG A 316 4.95 5.52 -25.72
CA ARG A 316 3.87 5.18 -26.64
C ARG A 316 2.63 4.70 -25.91
N GLU A 317 1.46 5.02 -26.45
CA GLU A 317 0.21 4.40 -25.99
C GLU A 317 0.21 2.91 -26.32
N ARG A 318 -0.17 2.06 -25.33
CA ARG A 318 -0.21 0.62 -25.46
C ARG A 318 -1.31 0.00 -24.59
N ASP A 319 -1.69 -1.25 -24.88
CA ASP A 319 -2.81 -1.95 -24.23
C ASP A 319 -2.34 -3.04 -23.24
N ASP A 320 -1.05 -3.38 -23.24
CA ASP A 320 -0.44 -4.36 -22.34
C ASP A 320 -0.03 -3.73 -20.99
N VAL A 321 -0.92 -2.94 -20.41
CA VAL A 321 -0.72 -2.22 -19.15
C VAL A 321 -1.67 -2.68 -18.07
N ILE A 322 -1.27 -2.52 -16.81
CA ILE A 322 -2.12 -2.77 -15.65
C ILE A 322 -3.43 -1.98 -15.80
N GLY A 323 -4.55 -2.65 -15.55
CA GLY A 323 -5.89 -2.10 -15.70
C GLY A 323 -6.53 -2.27 -17.09
N LEU A 324 -5.76 -2.69 -18.11
CA LEU A 324 -6.26 -3.11 -19.42
C LEU A 324 -5.99 -4.59 -19.69
N LEU A 325 -4.81 -5.08 -19.32
CA LEU A 325 -4.49 -6.50 -19.42
C LEU A 325 -5.24 -7.28 -18.33
N PRO A 326 -5.99 -8.34 -18.69
CA PRO A 326 -6.76 -9.15 -17.73
C PRO A 326 -5.83 -10.09 -16.94
N PHE A 327 -5.11 -9.57 -15.96
CA PHE A 327 -4.13 -10.32 -15.15
C PHE A 327 -4.73 -11.48 -14.39
N GLU A 328 -5.98 -11.34 -13.93
CA GLU A 328 -6.71 -12.41 -13.26
C GLU A 328 -6.80 -13.67 -14.13
N ASN A 329 -7.04 -13.53 -15.43
CA ASN A 329 -7.09 -14.64 -16.38
C ASN A 329 -5.69 -15.28 -16.57
N VAL A 330 -4.65 -14.46 -16.64
CA VAL A 330 -3.25 -14.94 -16.72
C VAL A 330 -2.87 -15.66 -15.44
N GLY A 331 -3.17 -15.07 -14.27
CA GLY A 331 -2.94 -15.68 -12.96
C GLY A 331 -3.64 -17.03 -12.81
N MET A 332 -4.89 -17.13 -13.23
CA MET A 332 -5.66 -18.38 -13.22
C MET A 332 -5.07 -19.44 -14.17
N ALA A 333 -4.61 -19.03 -15.35
CA ALA A 333 -3.96 -19.94 -16.30
C ALA A 333 -2.66 -20.52 -15.74
N ILE A 334 -1.83 -19.68 -15.10
CA ILE A 334 -0.60 -20.09 -14.43
C ILE A 334 -0.92 -21.02 -13.27
N THR A 335 -1.84 -20.65 -12.38
CA THR A 335 -2.25 -21.46 -11.23
C THR A 335 -2.75 -22.83 -11.67
N SER A 336 -3.60 -22.89 -12.71
CA SER A 336 -4.10 -24.12 -13.26
C SER A 336 -3.00 -24.99 -13.90
N SER A 337 -2.01 -24.35 -14.52
CA SER A 337 -0.84 -25.05 -15.10
C SER A 337 0.03 -25.64 -13.99
N LEU A 338 0.30 -24.89 -12.93
CA LEU A 338 1.05 -25.35 -11.76
C LEU A 338 0.36 -26.52 -11.09
N ALA A 339 -0.96 -26.43 -10.85
CA ALA A 339 -1.74 -27.49 -10.23
C ALA A 339 -1.73 -28.79 -11.04
N ARG A 340 -1.84 -28.71 -12.37
CA ARG A 340 -1.76 -29.89 -13.26
C ARG A 340 -0.38 -30.54 -13.26
N ARG A 341 0.70 -29.76 -13.20
CA ARG A 341 2.09 -30.25 -13.32
C ARG A 341 2.68 -30.72 -11.99
N PHE A 342 2.31 -30.07 -10.89
CA PHE A 342 2.96 -30.22 -9.59
C PHE A 342 1.99 -30.50 -8.43
N GLY A 343 0.68 -30.58 -8.69
CA GLY A 343 -0.33 -30.76 -7.64
C GLY A 343 -0.35 -29.59 -6.68
N SER A 344 -0.35 -29.89 -5.38
CA SER A 344 -0.33 -28.89 -4.30
C SER A 344 1.07 -28.36 -3.95
N ASP A 345 2.13 -28.93 -4.55
CA ASP A 345 3.51 -28.49 -4.30
C ASP A 345 3.88 -27.29 -5.16
N ARG A 346 3.38 -26.14 -4.75
CA ARG A 346 3.58 -24.86 -5.44
C ARG A 346 5.04 -24.45 -5.47
N SER A 347 5.77 -24.61 -4.37
CA SER A 347 7.18 -24.21 -4.29
C SER A 347 8.05 -24.97 -5.27
N ARG A 348 7.81 -26.27 -5.45
CA ARG A 348 8.45 -27.09 -6.50
C ARG A 348 8.11 -26.56 -7.89
N GLY A 349 6.85 -26.19 -8.10
CA GLY A 349 6.36 -25.65 -9.36
C GLY A 349 7.04 -24.33 -9.73
N GLU A 350 7.08 -23.40 -8.79
CA GLU A 350 7.74 -22.09 -8.96
C GLU A 350 9.23 -22.25 -9.28
N GLY A 351 9.95 -23.11 -8.54
CA GLY A 351 11.36 -23.38 -8.81
C GLY A 351 11.60 -24.05 -10.19
N ALA A 352 10.69 -24.90 -10.65
CA ALA A 352 10.79 -25.51 -11.97
C ALA A 352 10.55 -24.47 -13.07
N LEU A 353 9.53 -23.62 -12.94
CA LEU A 353 9.25 -22.57 -13.92
C LEU A 353 10.34 -21.51 -13.96
N ALA A 354 10.94 -21.16 -12.84
CA ALA A 354 12.06 -20.22 -12.78
C ALA A 354 13.26 -20.77 -13.60
N ARG A 355 13.59 -22.05 -13.44
CA ARG A 355 14.64 -22.70 -14.24
C ARG A 355 14.30 -22.74 -15.74
N GLU A 356 13.07 -23.17 -16.09
CA GLU A 356 12.62 -23.18 -17.50
C GLU A 356 12.69 -21.79 -18.14
N ALA A 357 12.31 -20.76 -17.39
CA ALA A 357 12.40 -19.37 -17.86
C ALA A 357 13.85 -18.93 -18.04
N ALA A 358 14.73 -19.23 -17.09
CA ALA A 358 16.13 -18.89 -17.16
C ALA A 358 16.83 -19.56 -18.36
N GLU A 359 16.57 -20.83 -18.60
CA GLU A 359 17.08 -21.57 -19.76
C GLU A 359 16.65 -20.90 -21.08
N ARG A 360 15.34 -20.51 -21.19
CA ARG A 360 14.83 -19.82 -22.37
C ARG A 360 15.39 -18.43 -22.58
N LEU A 361 15.69 -17.72 -21.50
CA LEU A 361 16.26 -16.37 -21.53
C LEU A 361 17.78 -16.34 -21.56
N GLY A 362 18.45 -17.52 -21.39
CA GLY A 362 19.88 -17.60 -21.32
C GLY A 362 20.49 -16.90 -20.09
N VAL A 363 19.76 -16.85 -18.98
CA VAL A 363 20.20 -16.22 -17.73
C VAL A 363 20.46 -17.27 -16.64
N ASP A 364 21.40 -16.99 -15.73
CA ASP A 364 21.71 -17.87 -14.60
C ASP A 364 20.80 -17.55 -13.40
N VAL A 365 20.02 -18.52 -12.93
CA VAL A 365 19.10 -18.38 -11.76
C VAL A 365 19.86 -18.26 -10.43
N GLY A 366 21.14 -18.55 -10.39
CA GLY A 366 21.97 -18.54 -9.17
C GLY A 366 22.57 -17.17 -8.79
N ARG A 367 22.24 -16.10 -9.52
CA ARG A 367 22.78 -14.74 -9.32
C ARG A 367 21.68 -13.70 -9.13
N GLY A 368 20.65 -14.00 -8.36
CA GLY A 368 19.59 -13.06 -7.97
C GLY A 368 19.54 -12.91 -6.46
#